data_7c47287ce2b88a344b95638c87e08768
#
_entry.id   7c47287ce2b88a344b95638c87e08768
#
_cell.length_a   1.000
_cell.length_b   1.000
_cell.length_c   1.000
_cell.angle_alpha   90.00
_cell.angle_beta   90.00
_cell.angle_gamma   90.00
#
_symmetry.space_group_name_H-M   'P 1'
#
loop_
_entity.id
_entity.type
_entity.pdbx_description
1 polymer ?
#
loop_
_entity_poly.entity_id
_entity_poly.type
_entity_poly.pdbx_seq_one_letter_code
_entity_poly.pdbx_strand_id
1 'polypeptide(L)'
;VSFGVDIFDSSGLTNAYVYRRNTNAISYLNSVSPPVTIKFLDDPTCFLEGSKIQTDKGYIKIEELKKGDLVKTSLNGYKKIEMIGWRQIHHVGIEERIKEQLYKCTNENYPEILEDLIITGCHSILVDDFKNKKEREKTIKVNGDAYVTGNKYRLPACADNRTMVYEKAGSYNVYHVALENDDYRKNYGIFANGLLVESCSKRYLKELSGMNLL
;
A
#
# COMPACT_ATOMS: atom_id res chain seq x y z
N VAL A 1 -0.67 5.53 23.06
CA VAL A 1 -1.67 5.06 22.06
C VAL A 1 -1.77 6.17 21.03
N SER A 2 -1.05 6.02 19.91
CA SER A 2 -1.08 7.00 18.82
C SER A 2 -2.35 6.74 18.00
N PHE A 3 -3.28 7.67 18.03
CA PHE A 3 -4.43 7.65 17.14
C PHE A 3 -4.01 8.31 15.84
N GLY A 4 -3.90 7.55 14.76
CA GLY A 4 -3.69 8.10 13.42
C GLY A 4 -4.94 8.85 12.94
N VAL A 5 -5.10 10.07 13.41
CA VAL A 5 -6.05 11.03 12.85
C VAL A 5 -5.20 12.08 12.14
N ASP A 6 -5.08 11.97 10.83
CA ASP A 6 -4.53 13.06 10.03
C ASP A 6 -5.62 14.13 9.91
N ILE A 7 -5.51 15.19 10.71
CA ILE A 7 -6.38 16.35 10.65
C ILE A 7 -5.70 17.35 9.72
N PHE A 8 -6.20 17.48 8.51
CA PHE A 8 -5.74 18.48 7.56
C PHE A 8 -6.80 19.58 7.44
N ASP A 9 -6.68 20.63 8.19
CA ASP A 9 -6.97 22.02 7.84
C ASP A 9 -6.71 22.99 9.01
N SER A 10 -6.01 24.08 8.76
CA SER A 10 -5.73 25.14 9.73
C SER A 10 -6.83 26.21 9.81
N SER A 11 -7.90 26.10 9.02
CA SER A 11 -8.96 27.13 8.89
C SER A 11 -10.33 26.72 9.42
N GLY A 12 -10.42 25.62 10.15
CA GLY A 12 -11.67 25.06 10.69
C GLY A 12 -11.91 23.65 10.13
N LEU A 13 -12.06 22.68 11.04
CA LEU A 13 -12.28 21.27 10.73
C LEU A 13 -13.56 21.07 9.92
N THR A 14 -13.47 21.08 8.58
CA THR A 14 -14.60 20.72 7.72
C THR A 14 -14.59 19.25 7.32
N ASN A 15 -13.41 18.60 7.30
CA ASN A 15 -13.28 17.20 6.95
C ASN A 15 -12.28 16.50 7.87
N ALA A 16 -12.58 15.29 8.31
CA ALA A 16 -11.65 14.41 9.02
C ALA A 16 -11.50 13.09 8.24
N TYR A 17 -10.26 12.63 8.10
CA TYR A 17 -9.94 11.34 7.52
C TYR A 17 -9.65 10.35 8.63
N VAL A 18 -10.37 9.24 8.68
CA VAL A 18 -10.24 8.24 9.74
C VAL A 18 -10.09 6.86 9.10
N TYR A 19 -9.12 6.08 9.58
CA TYR A 19 -9.04 4.67 9.20
C TYR A 19 -10.25 3.92 9.75
N ARG A 20 -10.86 3.07 8.93
CA ARG A 20 -12.17 2.41 9.20
C ARG A 20 -12.29 1.68 10.54
N ARG A 21 -11.20 1.42 11.23
CA ARG A 21 -11.19 0.63 12.48
C ARG A 21 -10.97 1.47 13.74
N ASN A 22 -10.89 2.79 13.63
CA ASN A 22 -10.69 3.64 14.79
C ASN A 22 -12.04 4.14 15.35
N THR A 23 -12.74 3.28 16.10
CA THR A 23 -14.03 3.61 16.71
C THR A 23 -13.97 4.77 17.72
N ASN A 24 -12.84 4.94 18.42
CA ASN A 24 -12.67 6.03 19.39
C ASN A 24 -12.54 7.40 18.72
N ALA A 25 -11.78 7.46 17.60
CA ALA A 25 -11.68 8.69 16.80
C ALA A 25 -13.03 9.07 16.18
N ILE A 26 -13.80 8.09 15.69
CA ILE A 26 -15.16 8.31 15.16
C ILE A 26 -16.08 8.88 16.23
N SER A 27 -16.06 8.30 17.44
CA SER A 27 -16.89 8.79 18.56
C SER A 27 -16.55 10.23 18.95
N TYR A 28 -15.25 10.56 19.02
CA TYR A 28 -14.79 11.92 19.29
C TYR A 28 -15.25 12.90 18.21
N LEU A 29 -15.01 12.59 16.92
CA LEU A 29 -15.36 13.47 15.80
C LEU A 29 -16.86 13.70 15.67
N ASN A 30 -17.70 12.73 16.03
CA ASN A 30 -19.16 12.90 16.07
C ASN A 30 -19.62 13.84 17.19
N SER A 31 -18.78 14.12 18.19
CA SER A 31 -19.08 15.01 19.31
C SER A 31 -18.65 16.47 19.10
N VAL A 32 -17.90 16.76 18.01
CA VAL A 32 -17.42 18.12 17.72
C VAL A 32 -18.48 18.98 17.03
N SER A 33 -18.47 20.28 17.34
CA SER A 33 -19.33 21.27 16.70
C SER A 33 -18.45 22.40 16.11
N PRO A 34 -18.63 22.78 14.82
CA PRO A 34 -19.63 22.29 13.87
C PRO A 34 -19.38 20.83 13.41
N PRO A 35 -20.40 20.18 12.83
CA PRO A 35 -20.27 18.80 12.36
C PRO A 35 -19.15 18.65 11.34
N VAL A 36 -18.34 17.60 11.49
CA VAL A 36 -17.22 17.27 10.61
C VAL A 36 -17.62 16.15 9.67
N THR A 37 -17.32 16.29 8.39
CA THR A 37 -17.48 15.19 7.44
C THR A 37 -16.38 14.15 7.65
N ILE A 38 -16.77 12.93 8.05
CA ILE A 38 -15.82 11.84 8.28
C ILE A 38 -15.65 11.06 6.97
N LYS A 39 -14.43 11.01 6.45
CA LYS A 39 -14.06 10.14 5.32
C LYS A 39 -13.27 8.95 5.85
N PHE A 40 -13.76 7.74 5.58
CA PHE A 40 -13.06 6.51 5.94
C PHE A 40 -12.03 6.17 4.87
N LEU A 41 -10.79 5.98 5.28
CA LEU A 41 -9.70 5.52 4.43
C LEU A 41 -9.41 4.04 4.69
N ASP A 42 -8.96 3.34 3.66
CA ASP A 42 -8.36 2.02 3.82
C ASP A 42 -6.90 2.16 4.27
N ASP A 43 -6.38 1.12 4.92
CA ASP A 43 -4.98 1.06 5.34
C ASP A 43 -4.04 1.27 4.12
N PRO A 44 -2.93 1.99 4.30
CA PRO A 44 -2.07 2.32 3.17
C PRO A 44 -1.45 1.07 2.54
N THR A 45 -1.64 0.91 1.23
CA THR A 45 -1.00 -0.11 0.40
C THR A 45 -0.07 0.62 -0.55
N CYS A 46 1.22 0.71 -0.22
CA CYS A 46 2.12 1.66 -0.89
C CYS A 46 3.57 1.18 -0.94
N PHE A 47 4.33 1.76 -1.86
CA PHE A 47 5.79 1.69 -1.95
C PHE A 47 6.43 2.90 -1.30
N LEU A 48 7.55 2.71 -0.62
CA LEU A 48 8.38 3.82 -0.17
C LEU A 48 8.98 4.57 -1.38
N GLU A 49 9.14 5.88 -1.27
CA GLU A 49 9.93 6.70 -2.21
C GLU A 49 11.29 6.06 -2.51
N GLY A 50 11.71 6.07 -3.78
CA GLY A 50 12.92 5.41 -4.26
C GLY A 50 12.72 3.96 -4.70
N SER A 51 11.58 3.32 -4.42
CA SER A 51 11.26 1.99 -4.95
C SER A 51 11.21 2.02 -6.48
N LYS A 52 11.83 1.04 -7.14
CA LYS A 52 11.93 1.02 -8.60
C LYS A 52 10.95 0.02 -9.21
N ILE A 53 10.11 0.49 -10.12
CA ILE A 53 9.12 -0.31 -10.84
C ILE A 53 9.65 -0.68 -12.22
N GLN A 54 9.46 -1.93 -12.63
CA GLN A 54 9.89 -2.42 -13.95
C GLN A 54 8.99 -1.86 -15.06
N THR A 55 9.60 -1.12 -15.97
CA THR A 55 8.97 -0.52 -17.16
C THR A 55 9.59 -1.08 -18.44
N ASP A 56 9.08 -0.68 -19.61
CA ASP A 56 9.68 -0.95 -20.93
C ASP A 56 11.06 -0.29 -21.12
N LYS A 57 11.40 0.69 -20.26
CA LYS A 57 12.71 1.39 -20.25
C LYS A 57 13.64 0.89 -19.12
N GLY A 58 13.29 -0.22 -18.46
CA GLY A 58 14.00 -0.73 -17.30
C GLY A 58 13.34 -0.32 -15.99
N TYR A 59 14.10 -0.39 -14.89
CA TYR A 59 13.61 -0.03 -13.55
C TYR A 59 13.68 1.48 -13.34
N ILE A 60 12.53 2.11 -13.11
CA ILE A 60 12.38 3.56 -12.86
C ILE A 60 11.84 3.77 -11.45
N LYS A 61 12.36 4.75 -10.73
CA LYS A 61 11.87 5.10 -9.40
C LYS A 61 10.41 5.53 -9.45
N ILE A 62 9.63 5.11 -8.47
CA ILE A 62 8.19 5.31 -8.46
C ILE A 62 7.78 6.78 -8.48
N GLU A 63 8.54 7.64 -7.82
CA GLU A 63 8.35 9.10 -7.83
C GLU A 63 8.67 9.78 -9.16
N GLU A 64 9.40 9.11 -10.06
CA GLU A 64 9.75 9.59 -11.40
C GLU A 64 8.76 9.13 -12.48
N LEU A 65 7.91 8.15 -12.15
CA LEU A 65 6.91 7.63 -13.07
C LEU A 65 5.83 8.66 -13.42
N LYS A 66 5.31 8.54 -14.63
CA LYS A 66 4.28 9.44 -15.16
C LYS A 66 3.11 8.64 -15.73
N LYS A 67 1.94 9.27 -15.76
CA LYS A 67 0.80 8.74 -16.50
C LYS A 67 1.18 8.47 -17.96
N GLY A 68 0.88 7.25 -18.43
CA GLY A 68 1.22 6.78 -19.77
C GLY A 68 2.50 5.93 -19.84
N ASP A 69 3.38 5.93 -18.82
CA ASP A 69 4.52 5.01 -18.77
C ASP A 69 4.04 3.56 -18.76
N LEU A 70 4.81 2.69 -19.42
CA LEU A 70 4.47 1.28 -19.60
C LEU A 70 5.10 0.43 -18.49
N VAL A 71 4.28 -0.09 -17.59
CA VAL A 71 4.70 -0.98 -16.49
C VAL A 71 4.55 -2.43 -16.92
N LYS A 72 5.59 -3.26 -16.65
CA LYS A 72 5.54 -4.70 -16.89
C LYS A 72 4.65 -5.38 -15.85
N THR A 73 3.66 -6.11 -16.35
CA THR A 73 2.80 -6.96 -15.51
C THR A 73 3.21 -8.44 -15.62
N SER A 74 2.87 -9.22 -14.62
CA SER A 74 3.22 -10.65 -14.57
C SER A 74 2.53 -11.49 -15.65
N LEU A 75 1.30 -11.13 -16.07
CA LEU A 75 0.49 -11.95 -16.97
C LEU A 75 -0.02 -11.22 -18.23
N ASN A 76 0.00 -9.88 -18.23
CA ASN A 76 -0.70 -9.10 -19.26
C ASN A 76 0.27 -8.22 -20.09
N GLY A 77 1.56 -8.55 -20.11
CA GLY A 77 2.56 -7.77 -20.81
C GLY A 77 2.73 -6.38 -20.19
N TYR A 78 2.95 -5.38 -21.02
CA TYR A 78 3.06 -3.99 -20.57
C TYR A 78 1.69 -3.31 -20.54
N LYS A 79 1.44 -2.54 -19.49
CA LYS A 79 0.23 -1.74 -19.28
C LYS A 79 0.58 -0.30 -18.94
N LYS A 80 -0.19 0.64 -19.48
CA LYS A 80 0.01 2.06 -19.17
C LYS A 80 -0.38 2.37 -17.74
N ILE A 81 0.38 3.25 -17.09
CA ILE A 81 -0.05 3.89 -15.86
C ILE A 81 -1.21 4.83 -16.20
N GLU A 82 -2.36 4.62 -15.56
CA GLU A 82 -3.52 5.49 -15.69
C GLU A 82 -3.59 6.51 -14.54
N MET A 83 -3.14 6.09 -13.34
CA MET A 83 -3.13 6.95 -12.16
C MET A 83 -1.91 6.66 -11.29
N ILE A 84 -1.37 7.72 -10.69
CA ILE A 84 -0.34 7.66 -9.65
C ILE A 84 -0.87 8.44 -8.45
N GLY A 85 -0.73 7.87 -7.26
CA GLY A 85 -1.04 8.55 -6.02
C GLY A 85 0.18 8.60 -5.11
N TRP A 86 0.28 9.64 -4.31
CA TRP A 86 1.27 9.76 -3.25
C TRP A 86 0.68 10.36 -1.99
N ARG A 87 1.27 10.03 -0.85
CA ARG A 87 0.96 10.65 0.44
C ARG A 87 2.12 10.50 1.39
N GLN A 88 2.14 11.31 2.44
CA GLN A 88 3.04 11.10 3.55
C GLN A 88 2.38 10.18 4.59
N ILE A 89 3.15 9.28 5.17
CA ILE A 89 2.75 8.45 6.31
C ILE A 89 3.75 8.61 7.45
N HIS A 90 3.29 8.39 8.69
CA HIS A 90 4.16 8.29 9.84
C HIS A 90 4.42 6.82 10.16
N HIS A 91 5.70 6.44 10.16
CA HIS A 91 6.16 5.10 10.49
C HIS A 91 6.70 5.07 11.92
N VAL A 92 6.17 4.19 12.75
CA VAL A 92 6.51 4.14 14.18
C VAL A 92 7.74 3.30 14.50
N GLY A 93 8.11 2.35 13.65
CA GLY A 93 9.30 1.51 13.80
C GLY A 93 9.30 0.61 15.05
N ILE A 94 8.12 0.12 15.47
CA ILE A 94 7.98 -0.79 16.62
C ILE A 94 8.09 -2.25 16.17
N GLU A 95 8.56 -3.14 17.05
CA GLU A 95 8.73 -4.57 16.74
C GLU A 95 7.42 -5.29 16.44
N GLU A 96 6.30 -4.82 17.00
CA GLU A 96 4.98 -5.39 16.73
C GLU A 96 4.62 -5.28 15.25
N ARG A 97 4.19 -6.40 14.66
CA ARG A 97 3.85 -6.46 13.23
C ARG A 97 2.44 -5.94 12.99
N ILE A 98 2.33 -4.62 12.78
CA ILE A 98 1.08 -3.92 12.51
C ILE A 98 1.02 -3.48 11.03
N LYS A 99 -0.17 -3.18 10.55
CA LYS A 99 -0.44 -2.80 9.15
C LYS A 99 0.11 -1.42 8.77
N GLU A 100 0.09 -0.51 9.74
CA GLU A 100 0.30 0.92 9.57
C GLU A 100 1.79 1.31 9.62
N GLN A 101 2.69 0.35 9.41
CA GLN A 101 4.13 0.63 9.35
C GLN A 101 4.80 0.03 8.12
N LEU A 102 6.04 0.42 7.90
CA LEU A 102 6.87 0.00 6.77
C LEU A 102 7.57 -1.33 7.06
N TYR A 103 7.72 -2.12 6.02
CA TYR A 103 8.41 -3.42 6.04
C TYR A 103 9.44 -3.47 4.93
N LYS A 104 10.59 -4.04 5.27
CA LYS A 104 11.73 -4.23 4.38
C LYS A 104 11.78 -5.67 3.88
N CYS A 105 11.88 -5.82 2.56
CA CYS A 105 12.18 -7.06 1.86
C CYS A 105 13.62 -7.01 1.38
N THR A 106 14.43 -8.03 1.68
CA THR A 106 15.86 -8.10 1.32
C THR A 106 16.17 -9.31 0.45
N ASN A 107 17.28 -9.28 -0.27
CA ASN A 107 17.72 -10.40 -1.09
C ASN A 107 17.95 -11.70 -0.28
N GLU A 108 18.28 -11.61 1.01
CA GLU A 108 18.43 -12.77 1.89
C GLU A 108 17.14 -13.60 1.99
N ASN A 109 15.98 -12.93 2.04
CA ASN A 109 14.69 -13.56 2.22
C ASN A 109 13.86 -13.68 0.93
N TYR A 110 14.25 -12.94 -0.11
CA TYR A 110 13.63 -12.91 -1.44
C TYR A 110 14.74 -12.86 -2.48
N PRO A 111 15.25 -14.02 -2.94
CA PRO A 111 16.42 -14.09 -3.84
C PRO A 111 16.27 -13.32 -5.16
N GLU A 112 15.02 -13.08 -5.60
CA GLU A 112 14.67 -12.32 -6.80
C GLU A 112 14.85 -10.81 -6.65
N ILE A 113 15.00 -10.29 -5.44
CA ILE A 113 15.20 -8.85 -5.19
C ILE A 113 16.58 -8.40 -5.66
N LEU A 114 16.60 -7.32 -6.43
CA LEU A 114 17.80 -6.68 -6.95
C LEU A 114 18.40 -5.70 -5.94
N GLU A 115 17.58 -5.04 -5.15
CA GLU A 115 17.90 -4.13 -4.07
C GLU A 115 16.74 -4.09 -3.06
N ASP A 116 17.01 -3.71 -1.81
CA ASP A 116 16.02 -3.68 -0.74
C ASP A 116 14.74 -2.96 -1.17
N LEU A 117 13.59 -3.61 -0.97
CA LEU A 117 12.28 -3.04 -1.23
C LEU A 117 11.59 -2.73 0.10
N ILE A 118 11.08 -1.50 0.23
CA ILE A 118 10.33 -1.09 1.43
C ILE A 118 8.90 -0.77 1.03
N ILE A 119 7.96 -1.44 1.69
CA ILE A 119 6.52 -1.34 1.42
C ILE A 119 5.74 -1.21 2.74
N THR A 120 4.50 -0.72 2.65
CA THR A 120 3.61 -0.66 3.81
C THR A 120 3.10 -2.05 4.20
N GLY A 121 2.69 -2.23 5.45
CA GLY A 121 2.29 -3.53 5.99
C GLY A 121 1.11 -4.20 5.29
N CYS A 122 0.21 -3.42 4.70
CA CYS A 122 -0.92 -3.95 3.92
C CYS A 122 -0.58 -4.21 2.44
N HIS A 123 0.60 -3.77 1.96
CA HIS A 123 1.01 -4.06 0.59
C HIS A 123 1.29 -5.55 0.42
N SER A 124 0.76 -6.14 -0.64
CA SER A 124 0.82 -7.58 -0.82
C SER A 124 1.95 -8.01 -1.76
N ILE A 125 2.77 -8.94 -1.28
CA ILE A 125 3.67 -9.75 -2.08
C ILE A 125 2.84 -10.86 -2.71
N LEU A 126 3.06 -11.15 -3.99
CA LEU A 126 2.30 -12.16 -4.71
C LEU A 126 3.01 -13.50 -4.68
N VAL A 127 2.36 -14.51 -4.09
CA VAL A 127 2.91 -15.85 -3.86
C VAL A 127 2.06 -16.93 -4.53
N ASP A 128 2.68 -18.05 -4.89
CA ASP A 128 1.96 -19.18 -5.48
C ASP A 128 1.01 -19.84 -4.48
N ASP A 129 1.48 -20.00 -3.24
CA ASP A 129 0.69 -20.53 -2.13
C ASP A 129 1.22 -19.99 -0.80
N PHE A 130 0.42 -20.09 0.25
CA PHE A 130 0.85 -19.79 1.61
C PHE A 130 1.78 -20.91 2.13
N LYS A 131 2.84 -20.53 2.82
CA LYS A 131 3.80 -21.46 3.39
C LYS A 131 3.15 -22.48 4.35
N ASN A 132 2.11 -22.06 5.07
CA ASN A 132 1.37 -22.89 6.01
C ASN A 132 0.01 -22.24 6.39
N LYS A 133 -0.81 -22.99 7.11
CA LYS A 133 -2.14 -22.55 7.58
C LYS A 133 -2.09 -21.26 8.41
N LYS A 134 -1.07 -21.09 9.26
CA LYS A 134 -0.93 -19.90 10.12
C LYS A 134 -0.69 -18.62 9.30
N GLU A 135 0.10 -18.70 8.23
CA GLU A 135 0.33 -17.57 7.32
C GLU A 135 -0.96 -17.20 6.59
N ARG A 136 -1.71 -18.18 6.10
CA ARG A 136 -3.04 -17.97 5.50
C ARG A 136 -4.01 -17.32 6.48
N GLU A 137 -4.09 -17.78 7.72
CA GLU A 137 -4.95 -17.21 8.77
C GLU A 137 -4.56 -15.76 9.09
N LYS A 138 -3.26 -15.46 9.20
CA LYS A 138 -2.77 -14.09 9.38
C LYS A 138 -3.19 -13.20 8.19
N THR A 139 -3.02 -13.69 6.96
CA THR A 139 -3.43 -12.98 5.75
C THR A 139 -4.91 -12.65 5.77
N ILE A 140 -5.77 -13.62 6.08
CA ILE A 140 -7.21 -13.41 6.18
C ILE A 140 -7.55 -12.40 7.30
N LYS A 141 -6.86 -12.47 8.44
CA LYS A 141 -7.05 -11.48 9.53
C LYS A 141 -6.71 -10.05 9.08
N VAL A 142 -5.70 -9.89 8.23
CA VAL A 142 -5.28 -8.59 7.70
C VAL A 142 -6.23 -8.09 6.61
N ASN A 143 -6.52 -8.90 5.61
CA ASN A 143 -7.23 -8.51 4.39
C ASN A 143 -8.75 -8.73 4.46
N GLY A 144 -9.22 -9.58 5.37
CA GLY A 144 -10.62 -10.05 5.43
C GLY A 144 -10.84 -11.35 4.65
N ASP A 145 -10.02 -11.64 3.64
CA ASP A 145 -10.05 -12.87 2.84
C ASP A 145 -8.67 -13.19 2.25
N ALA A 146 -8.53 -14.38 1.66
CA ALA A 146 -7.37 -14.80 0.88
C ALA A 146 -7.53 -14.36 -0.59
N TYR A 147 -7.33 -13.08 -0.86
CA TYR A 147 -7.47 -12.53 -2.21
C TYR A 147 -6.39 -13.01 -3.16
N VAL A 148 -6.73 -12.96 -4.47
CA VAL A 148 -5.85 -13.33 -5.57
C VAL A 148 -5.70 -12.16 -6.53
N THR A 149 -4.49 -11.98 -7.08
CA THR A 149 -4.20 -11.09 -8.21
C THR A 149 -3.56 -11.92 -9.33
N GLY A 150 -4.23 -11.95 -10.49
CA GLY A 150 -3.86 -12.91 -11.54
C GLY A 150 -4.09 -14.34 -11.04
N ASN A 151 -3.02 -15.12 -10.93
CA ASN A 151 -3.03 -16.50 -10.44
C ASN A 151 -2.26 -16.67 -9.11
N LYS A 152 -2.00 -15.57 -8.37
CA LYS A 152 -1.19 -15.57 -7.15
C LYS A 152 -1.96 -15.02 -5.96
N TYR A 153 -1.75 -15.61 -4.78
CA TYR A 153 -2.29 -15.10 -3.52
C TYR A 153 -1.62 -13.79 -3.12
N ARG A 154 -2.39 -12.91 -2.48
CA ARG A 154 -1.90 -11.66 -1.88
C ARG A 154 -1.48 -11.93 -0.44
N LEU A 155 -0.19 -11.88 -0.18
CA LEU A 155 0.40 -12.03 1.15
C LEU A 155 0.84 -10.64 1.65
N PRO A 156 0.13 -10.00 2.60
CA PRO A 156 0.51 -8.70 3.14
C PRO A 156 1.88 -8.73 3.80
N ALA A 157 2.68 -7.68 3.62
CA ALA A 157 4.02 -7.61 4.21
C ALA A 157 4.01 -7.81 5.74
N CYS A 158 3.01 -7.27 6.46
CA CYS A 158 2.91 -7.48 7.90
C CYS A 158 2.58 -8.95 8.30
N ALA A 159 2.03 -9.76 7.39
CA ALA A 159 1.73 -11.18 7.62
C ALA A 159 2.88 -12.11 7.19
N ASP A 160 3.70 -11.68 6.25
CA ASP A 160 4.85 -12.45 5.74
C ASP A 160 6.03 -12.39 6.73
N ASN A 161 6.39 -13.52 7.32
CA ASN A 161 7.49 -13.59 8.28
C ASN A 161 8.89 -13.36 7.65
N ARG A 162 9.00 -13.34 6.33
CA ARG A 162 10.25 -13.03 5.61
C ARG A 162 10.56 -11.55 5.58
N THR A 163 9.56 -10.68 5.69
CA THR A 163 9.77 -9.24 5.80
C THR A 163 10.24 -8.86 7.20
N MET A 164 11.02 -7.81 7.29
CA MET A 164 11.45 -7.21 8.55
C MET A 164 10.72 -5.86 8.74
N VAL A 165 10.41 -5.49 9.98
CA VAL A 165 9.96 -4.13 10.25
C VAL A 165 11.09 -3.17 9.86
N TYR A 166 10.76 -2.08 9.17
CA TYR A 166 11.73 -1.05 8.83
C TYR A 166 12.16 -0.30 10.09
N GLU A 167 13.46 -0.25 10.38
CA GLU A 167 13.96 0.15 11.69
C GLU A 167 13.87 1.66 11.97
N LYS A 168 13.84 2.50 10.92
CA LYS A 168 13.91 3.96 11.06
C LYS A 168 12.52 4.56 11.20
N ALA A 169 12.11 4.91 12.42
CA ALA A 169 10.90 5.70 12.64
C ALA A 169 10.99 7.09 11.98
N GLY A 170 9.86 7.61 11.50
CA GLY A 170 9.82 8.93 10.86
C GLY A 170 8.64 9.10 9.92
N SER A 171 8.62 10.24 9.22
CA SER A 171 7.64 10.54 8.19
C SER A 171 8.21 10.25 6.80
N TYR A 172 7.44 9.56 5.98
CA TYR A 172 7.89 9.05 4.68
C TYR A 172 6.87 9.31 3.59
N ASN A 173 7.35 9.67 2.41
CA ASN A 173 6.53 9.72 1.21
C ASN A 173 6.34 8.29 0.68
N VAL A 174 5.10 7.95 0.41
CA VAL A 174 4.74 6.65 -0.17
C VAL A 174 3.89 6.84 -1.42
N TYR A 175 4.03 5.94 -2.36
CA TYR A 175 3.44 6.01 -3.69
C TYR A 175 2.70 4.73 -4.04
N HIS A 176 1.73 4.85 -4.95
CA HIS A 176 1.14 3.69 -5.62
C HIS A 176 0.69 4.02 -7.03
N VAL A 177 0.56 2.99 -7.87
CA VAL A 177 0.15 3.11 -9.27
C VAL A 177 -1.04 2.22 -9.58
N ALA A 178 -1.98 2.74 -10.37
CA ALA A 178 -3.04 1.98 -10.99
C ALA A 178 -2.85 1.97 -12.51
N LEU A 179 -2.97 0.79 -13.11
CA LEU A 179 -2.76 0.57 -14.53
C LEU A 179 -4.09 0.60 -15.29
N GLU A 180 -4.01 0.86 -16.59
CA GLU A 180 -5.16 0.92 -17.49
C GLU A 180 -5.98 -0.38 -17.46
N ASN A 181 -7.28 -0.26 -17.29
CA ASN A 181 -8.25 -1.33 -17.39
C ASN A 181 -9.68 -0.75 -17.42
N ASP A 182 -10.60 -1.42 -18.09
CA ASP A 182 -12.03 -1.07 -18.05
C ASP A 182 -12.64 -1.41 -16.70
N ASP A 183 -12.18 -2.50 -16.04
CA ASP A 183 -12.57 -2.82 -14.68
C ASP A 183 -11.90 -1.87 -13.68
N TYR A 184 -12.70 -1.02 -13.06
CA TYR A 184 -12.31 -0.03 -12.07
C TYR A 184 -11.67 -0.61 -10.79
N ARG A 185 -11.89 -1.91 -10.53
CA ARG A 185 -11.38 -2.64 -9.36
C ARG A 185 -10.17 -3.52 -9.66
N LYS A 186 -9.70 -3.53 -10.91
CA LYS A 186 -8.61 -4.42 -11.33
C LYS A 186 -7.27 -4.03 -10.72
N ASN A 187 -6.57 -5.03 -10.17
CA ASN A 187 -5.16 -4.98 -9.78
C ASN A 187 -4.35 -5.91 -10.69
N TYR A 188 -3.06 -5.63 -10.79
CA TYR A 188 -2.10 -6.43 -11.55
C TYR A 188 -0.92 -6.85 -10.66
N GLY A 189 -0.28 -7.96 -10.98
CA GLY A 189 1.06 -8.26 -10.50
C GLY A 189 2.07 -7.42 -11.28
N ILE A 190 2.93 -6.70 -10.59
CA ILE A 190 4.01 -5.87 -11.13
C ILE A 190 5.33 -6.20 -10.42
N PHE A 191 6.44 -5.79 -10.99
CA PHE A 191 7.76 -6.04 -10.40
C PHE A 191 8.32 -4.75 -9.79
N ALA A 192 8.56 -4.77 -8.48
CA ALA A 192 9.20 -3.69 -7.74
C ALA A 192 10.54 -4.17 -7.17
N ASN A 193 11.64 -3.51 -7.50
CA ASN A 193 13.01 -3.91 -7.13
C ASN A 193 13.31 -5.41 -7.41
N GLY A 194 12.63 -6.02 -8.40
CA GLY A 194 12.72 -7.44 -8.73
C GLY A 194 11.62 -8.31 -8.12
N LEU A 195 11.01 -7.91 -7.00
CA LEU A 195 9.96 -8.67 -6.31
C LEU A 195 8.61 -8.52 -7.01
N LEU A 196 7.88 -9.63 -7.15
CA LEU A 196 6.51 -9.61 -7.66
C LEU A 196 5.53 -9.19 -6.57
N VAL A 197 4.86 -8.06 -6.79
CA VAL A 197 3.92 -7.43 -5.85
C VAL A 197 2.65 -6.97 -6.57
N GLU A 198 1.64 -6.53 -5.85
CA GLU A 198 0.42 -6.02 -6.47
C GLU A 198 0.55 -4.52 -6.86
N SER A 199 -0.09 -4.12 -7.97
CA SER A 199 -0.50 -2.73 -8.21
C SER A 199 -1.82 -2.46 -7.48
N CYS A 200 -2.23 -1.20 -7.34
CA CYS A 200 -3.58 -0.93 -6.84
C CYS A 200 -4.61 -0.80 -7.97
N SER A 201 -5.87 -0.77 -7.59
CA SER A 201 -6.97 -0.44 -8.49
C SER A 201 -7.20 1.07 -8.57
N LYS A 202 -7.83 1.52 -9.65
CA LYS A 202 -8.28 2.91 -9.80
C LYS A 202 -9.23 3.32 -8.68
N ARG A 203 -10.12 2.40 -8.26
CA ARG A 203 -11.02 2.62 -7.14
C ARG A 203 -10.25 2.95 -5.85
N TYR A 204 -9.22 2.16 -5.55
CA TYR A 204 -8.42 2.39 -4.35
C TYR A 204 -7.83 3.81 -4.35
N LEU A 205 -7.16 4.22 -5.43
CA LEU A 205 -6.55 5.55 -5.50
C LEU A 205 -7.58 6.69 -5.38
N LYS A 206 -8.72 6.59 -6.06
CA LYS A 206 -9.72 7.67 -6.08
C LYS A 206 -10.56 7.78 -4.81
N GLU A 207 -10.93 6.65 -4.20
CA GLU A 207 -11.99 6.62 -3.20
C GLU A 207 -11.51 6.23 -1.80
N LEU A 208 -10.43 5.44 -1.68
CA LEU A 208 -10.10 4.75 -0.45
C LEU A 208 -8.74 5.13 0.13
N SER A 209 -7.80 5.57 -0.71
CA SER A 209 -6.40 5.74 -0.29
C SER A 209 -6.14 7.06 0.43
N GLY A 210 -6.93 8.12 0.18
CA GLY A 210 -6.62 9.48 0.64
C GLY A 210 -5.32 10.05 0.04
N MET A 211 -4.84 9.49 -1.07
CA MET A 211 -3.62 9.93 -1.74
C MET A 211 -3.87 11.15 -2.62
N ASN A 212 -2.86 12.01 -2.74
CA ASN A 212 -2.82 13.05 -3.74
C ASN A 212 -2.55 12.39 -5.11
N LEU A 213 -3.38 12.67 -6.11
CA LEU A 213 -3.23 12.13 -7.46
C LEU A 213 -2.31 13.05 -8.27
N LEU A 214 -1.37 12.45 -9.04
CA LEU A 214 -0.46 13.12 -9.95
C LEU A 214 -0.99 13.09 -11.39
#